data_04527703677afe92b031a4768d0f067a
#
_entry.id   04527703677afe92b031a4768d0f067a
#
_cell.length_a   1.000
_cell.length_b   1.000
_cell.length_c   1.000
_cell.angle_alpha   90.00
_cell.angle_beta   90.00
_cell.angle_gamma   90.00
#
_symmetry.space_group_name_H-M   'P 1'
#
loop_
_entity.id
_entity.type
_entity.pdbx_description
1 polymer ?
#
loop_
_entity_poly.entity_id
_entity_poly.type
_entity_poly.pdbx_seq_one_letter_code
_entity_poly.pdbx_strand_id
1 'polypeptide(L)'
;MKTRSLKERVIHAVCFEVIAIAIVSPLAAWIMHKPLFQMGALALALSTTAMVWNMIYNSLFDRFWPPGAPRRLLVRIGHALGFEGGFILIGLPIAAWMLGTGLWQAFMLEVGFFLFFLPYTVAYNWIYDRVRQRVVARKACHAS
;
A
#
# COMPACT_ATOMS: atom_id res chain seq x y z
N MET A 1 -24.86 -6.48 -6.99
CA MET A 1 -23.48 -6.79 -6.52
C MET A 1 -23.48 -6.85 -5.00
N LYS A 2 -23.13 -7.99 -4.38
CA LYS A 2 -23.00 -8.06 -2.92
C LYS A 2 -21.82 -7.18 -2.48
N THR A 3 -22.08 -6.19 -1.64
CA THR A 3 -21.06 -5.37 -1.02
C THR A 3 -20.11 -6.24 -0.18
N ARG A 4 -18.82 -5.92 -0.19
CA ARG A 4 -17.83 -6.67 0.62
C ARG A 4 -18.14 -6.48 2.10
N SER A 5 -18.25 -7.57 2.87
CA SER A 5 -18.39 -7.49 4.32
C SER A 5 -17.13 -6.91 4.97
N LEU A 6 -17.26 -6.39 6.18
CA LEU A 6 -16.11 -5.89 6.94
C LEU A 6 -15.04 -6.97 7.12
N LYS A 7 -15.46 -8.21 7.40
CA LYS A 7 -14.57 -9.37 7.52
C LYS A 7 -13.78 -9.62 6.23
N GLU A 8 -14.45 -9.56 5.05
CA GLU A 8 -13.77 -9.71 3.76
C GLU A 8 -12.75 -8.60 3.50
N ARG A 9 -13.04 -7.36 3.91
CA ARG A 9 -12.12 -6.22 3.77
C ARG A 9 -10.87 -6.41 4.64
N VAL A 10 -11.05 -6.85 5.88
CA VAL A 10 -9.94 -7.12 6.80
C VAL A 10 -9.05 -8.26 6.26
N ILE A 11 -9.66 -9.38 5.84
CA ILE A 11 -8.91 -10.50 5.25
C ILE A 11 -8.13 -10.04 4.01
N HIS A 12 -8.77 -9.28 3.13
CA HIS A 12 -8.11 -8.74 1.95
C HIS A 12 -6.88 -7.90 2.31
N ALA A 13 -7.03 -6.98 3.28
CA ALA A 13 -5.94 -6.10 3.70
C ALA A 13 -4.79 -6.88 4.38
N VAL A 14 -5.11 -7.82 5.26
CA VAL A 14 -4.10 -8.65 5.94
C VAL A 14 -3.35 -9.53 4.93
N CYS A 15 -4.06 -10.20 4.02
CA CYS A 15 -3.41 -11.01 2.99
C CYS A 15 -2.53 -10.17 2.06
N PHE A 16 -3.02 -8.98 1.67
CA PHE A 16 -2.23 -8.04 0.86
C PHE A 16 -0.91 -7.71 1.54
N GLU A 17 -0.96 -7.34 2.80
CA GLU A 17 0.20 -6.91 3.59
C GLU A 17 1.19 -8.07 3.81
N VAL A 18 0.69 -9.23 4.26
CA VAL A 18 1.55 -10.40 4.54
C VAL A 18 2.29 -10.86 3.27
N ILE A 19 1.59 -10.94 2.14
CA ILE A 19 2.21 -11.36 0.87
C ILE A 19 3.20 -10.29 0.39
N ALA A 20 2.85 -9.01 0.48
CA ALA A 20 3.75 -7.92 0.11
C ALA A 20 5.05 -7.96 0.91
N ILE A 21 4.97 -8.06 2.24
CA ILE A 21 6.13 -8.15 3.13
C ILE A 21 6.96 -9.40 2.83
N ALA A 22 6.31 -10.55 2.61
CA ALA A 22 7.00 -11.80 2.27
C ALA A 22 7.80 -11.74 0.97
N ILE A 23 7.39 -10.90 0.01
CA ILE A 23 8.09 -10.71 -1.26
C ILE A 23 9.13 -9.58 -1.14
N VAL A 24 8.71 -8.42 -0.64
CA VAL A 24 9.54 -7.21 -0.68
C VAL A 24 10.69 -7.26 0.32
N SER A 25 10.49 -7.88 1.50
CA SER A 25 11.54 -7.91 2.53
C SER A 25 12.77 -8.71 2.12
N PRO A 26 12.67 -9.95 1.58
CA PRO A 26 13.84 -10.67 1.09
C PRO A 26 14.53 -9.96 -0.07
N LEU A 27 13.74 -9.40 -1.01
CA LEU A 27 14.27 -8.68 -2.16
C LEU A 27 15.05 -7.43 -1.72
N ALA A 28 14.46 -6.63 -0.84
CA ALA A 28 15.11 -5.45 -0.30
C ALA A 28 16.33 -5.79 0.58
N ALA A 29 16.25 -6.86 1.37
CA ALA A 29 17.38 -7.36 2.17
C ALA A 29 18.57 -7.74 1.28
N TRP A 30 18.29 -8.42 0.16
CA TRP A 30 19.31 -8.80 -0.81
C TRP A 30 19.93 -7.58 -1.50
N ILE A 31 19.12 -6.63 -1.98
CA ILE A 31 19.60 -5.43 -2.68
C ILE A 31 20.37 -4.49 -1.75
N MET A 32 19.89 -4.31 -0.53
CA MET A 32 20.47 -3.37 0.44
C MET A 32 21.57 -3.99 1.31
N HIS A 33 21.81 -5.30 1.17
CA HIS A 33 22.74 -6.06 2.03
C HIS A 33 22.45 -5.86 3.53
N LYS A 34 21.18 -5.88 3.90
CA LYS A 34 20.68 -5.69 5.27
C LYS A 34 19.99 -6.96 5.77
N PRO A 35 19.91 -7.18 7.10
CA PRO A 35 19.22 -8.33 7.67
C PRO A 35 17.75 -8.39 7.26
N LEU A 36 17.24 -9.58 6.96
CA LEU A 36 15.85 -9.81 6.57
C LEU A 36 14.85 -9.25 7.60
N PHE A 37 15.12 -9.46 8.89
CA PHE A 37 14.27 -8.95 9.96
C PHE A 37 14.18 -7.41 9.95
N GLN A 38 15.28 -6.72 9.74
CA GLN A 38 15.33 -5.28 9.66
C GLN A 38 14.52 -4.75 8.47
N MET A 39 14.61 -5.41 7.33
CA MET A 39 13.85 -5.02 6.12
C MET A 39 12.36 -5.32 6.29
N GLY A 40 12.00 -6.43 6.92
CA GLY A 40 10.60 -6.74 7.26
C GLY A 40 9.99 -5.75 8.25
N ALA A 41 10.74 -5.39 9.28
CA ALA A 41 10.30 -4.37 10.25
C ALA A 41 10.12 -3.00 9.59
N LEU A 42 11.04 -2.61 8.69
CA LEU A 42 10.92 -1.37 7.92
C LEU A 42 9.70 -1.39 7.00
N ALA A 43 9.50 -2.47 6.25
CA ALA A 43 8.34 -2.61 5.37
C ALA A 43 7.02 -2.47 6.15
N LEU A 44 6.91 -3.10 7.32
CA LEU A 44 5.75 -2.98 8.20
C LEU A 44 5.59 -1.56 8.74
N ALA A 45 6.67 -0.90 9.16
CA ALA A 45 6.64 0.48 9.66
C ALA A 45 6.18 1.45 8.58
N LEU A 46 6.73 1.36 7.36
CA LEU A 46 6.35 2.21 6.23
C LEU A 46 4.91 1.95 5.77
N SER A 47 4.47 0.69 5.73
CA SER A 47 3.10 0.34 5.39
C SER A 47 2.09 0.90 6.41
N THR A 48 2.38 0.77 7.70
CA THR A 48 1.56 1.36 8.76
C THR A 48 1.52 2.88 8.64
N THR A 49 2.67 3.51 8.41
CA THR A 49 2.78 4.96 8.18
C THR A 49 1.96 5.40 6.97
N ALA A 50 2.05 4.66 5.85
CA ALA A 50 1.28 4.94 4.66
C ALA A 50 -0.23 4.85 4.92
N MET A 51 -0.68 3.86 5.67
CA MET A 51 -2.09 3.70 6.04
C MET A 51 -2.59 4.88 6.88
N VAL A 52 -1.86 5.29 7.91
CA VAL A 52 -2.20 6.42 8.77
C VAL A 52 -2.19 7.73 7.96
N TRP A 53 -1.14 7.94 7.16
CA TRP A 53 -1.02 9.09 6.29
C TRP A 53 -2.16 9.17 5.29
N ASN A 54 -2.53 8.05 4.67
CA ASN A 54 -3.65 7.97 3.75
C ASN A 54 -4.97 8.43 4.38
N MET A 55 -5.24 8.03 5.62
CA MET A 55 -6.44 8.45 6.36
C MET A 55 -6.42 9.96 6.65
N ILE A 56 -5.30 10.49 7.14
CA ILE A 56 -5.14 11.91 7.48
C ILE A 56 -5.22 12.75 6.20
N TYR A 57 -4.44 12.40 5.19
CA TYR A 57 -4.35 13.15 3.95
C TYR A 57 -5.69 13.22 3.21
N ASN A 58 -6.38 12.10 3.07
CA ASN A 58 -7.69 12.09 2.42
C ASN A 58 -8.72 12.89 3.23
N SER A 59 -8.71 12.80 4.55
CA SER A 59 -9.60 13.59 5.40
C SER A 59 -9.36 15.09 5.26
N LEU A 60 -8.10 15.51 5.16
CA LEU A 60 -7.75 16.91 4.91
C LEU A 60 -8.13 17.34 3.50
N PHE A 61 -7.84 16.52 2.52
CA PHE A 61 -8.16 16.83 1.13
C PHE A 61 -9.65 16.97 0.89
N ASP A 62 -10.47 16.10 1.49
CA ASP A 62 -11.93 16.12 1.35
C ASP A 62 -12.58 17.37 1.97
N ARG A 63 -11.88 18.11 2.84
CA ARG A 63 -12.35 19.43 3.33
C ARG A 63 -12.31 20.49 2.24
N PHE A 64 -11.34 20.42 1.31
CA PHE A 64 -11.19 21.38 0.21
C PHE A 64 -11.93 20.92 -1.05
N TRP A 65 -12.00 19.60 -1.27
CA TRP A 65 -12.71 18.96 -2.39
C TRP A 65 -13.60 17.83 -1.88
N PRO A 66 -14.83 18.14 -1.48
CA PRO A 66 -15.76 17.16 -0.90
C PRO A 66 -15.98 15.96 -1.82
N PRO A 67 -16.25 14.77 -1.25
CA PRO A 67 -16.66 13.60 -2.02
C PRO A 67 -17.89 13.90 -2.87
N GLY A 68 -17.83 13.53 -4.17
CA GLY A 68 -18.91 13.82 -5.14
C GLY A 68 -18.74 15.10 -5.95
N ALA A 69 -17.84 16.01 -5.58
CA ALA A 69 -17.49 17.13 -6.44
C ALA A 69 -16.71 16.65 -7.69
N PRO A 70 -16.98 17.22 -8.90
CA PRO A 70 -16.24 16.84 -10.09
C PRO A 70 -14.77 17.20 -9.95
N ARG A 71 -13.91 16.19 -9.85
CA ARG A 71 -12.45 16.36 -9.72
C ARG A 71 -11.82 16.42 -11.11
N ARG A 72 -11.37 17.60 -11.51
CA ARG A 72 -10.60 17.80 -12.74
C ARG A 72 -9.28 17.03 -12.66
N LEU A 73 -8.70 16.70 -13.83
CA LEU A 73 -7.44 15.95 -13.91
C LEU A 73 -6.31 16.59 -13.07
N LEU A 74 -6.18 17.92 -13.12
CA LEU A 74 -5.18 18.65 -12.32
C LEU A 74 -5.38 18.47 -10.81
N VAL A 75 -6.62 18.41 -10.32
CA VAL A 75 -6.92 18.16 -8.91
C VAL A 75 -6.51 16.73 -8.50
N ARG A 76 -6.73 15.76 -9.39
CA ARG A 76 -6.30 14.36 -9.16
C ARG A 76 -4.79 14.22 -9.14
N ILE A 77 -4.10 14.89 -10.06
CA ILE A 77 -2.62 14.92 -10.09
C ILE A 77 -2.09 15.62 -8.84
N GLY A 78 -2.63 16.78 -8.47
CA GLY A 78 -2.23 17.48 -7.25
C GLY A 78 -2.47 16.64 -5.98
N HIS A 79 -3.58 15.89 -5.92
CA HIS A 79 -3.86 14.95 -4.83
C HIS A 79 -2.79 13.84 -4.76
N ALA A 80 -2.47 13.21 -5.89
CA ALA A 80 -1.48 12.15 -5.95
C ALA A 80 -0.07 12.65 -5.58
N LEU A 81 0.35 13.79 -6.13
CA LEU A 81 1.65 14.39 -5.81
C LEU A 81 1.76 14.85 -4.35
N GLY A 82 0.69 15.43 -3.80
CA GLY A 82 0.67 15.84 -2.40
C GLY A 82 0.68 14.65 -1.45
N PHE A 83 -0.02 13.57 -1.79
CA PHE A 83 0.02 12.32 -1.04
C PHE A 83 1.43 11.71 -1.03
N GLU A 84 2.02 11.55 -2.20
CA GLU A 84 3.36 10.96 -2.38
C GLU A 84 4.44 11.82 -1.73
N GLY A 85 4.43 13.12 -1.98
CA GLY A 85 5.39 14.05 -1.37
C GLY A 85 5.31 14.07 0.15
N GLY A 86 4.11 14.07 0.71
CA GLY A 86 3.91 13.98 2.16
C GLY A 86 4.35 12.65 2.74
N PHE A 87 4.11 11.54 2.04
CA PHE A 87 4.57 10.22 2.47
C PHE A 87 6.10 10.12 2.45
N ILE A 88 6.77 10.60 1.40
CA ILE A 88 8.23 10.66 1.33
C ILE A 88 8.82 11.48 2.48
N LEU A 89 8.25 12.65 2.78
CA LEU A 89 8.72 13.49 3.89
C LEU A 89 8.64 12.81 5.25
N ILE A 90 7.69 11.91 5.46
CA ILE A 90 7.50 11.17 6.71
C ILE A 90 8.32 9.87 6.69
N GLY A 91 8.25 9.12 5.63
CA GLY A 91 8.86 7.79 5.49
C GLY A 91 10.38 7.85 5.38
N LEU A 92 10.90 8.84 4.67
CA LEU A 92 12.35 8.99 4.44
C LEU A 92 13.18 9.07 5.74
N PRO A 93 12.82 9.90 6.74
CA PRO A 93 13.50 9.88 8.03
C PRO A 93 13.39 8.55 8.77
N ILE A 94 12.23 7.90 8.70
CA ILE A 94 11.99 6.59 9.33
C ILE A 94 12.92 5.54 8.70
N ALA A 95 12.95 5.48 7.37
CA ALA A 95 13.79 4.54 6.64
C ALA A 95 15.28 4.78 6.90
N ALA A 96 15.73 6.02 6.82
CA ALA A 96 17.12 6.39 7.08
C ALA A 96 17.54 6.02 8.51
N TRP A 97 16.70 6.32 9.51
CA TRP A 97 16.96 5.99 10.90
C TRP A 97 16.99 4.47 11.16
N MET A 98 16.00 3.74 10.68
CA MET A 98 15.90 2.28 10.88
C MET A 98 17.04 1.52 10.20
N LEU A 99 17.51 1.98 9.05
CA LEU A 99 18.58 1.34 8.30
C LEU A 99 19.98 1.83 8.67
N GLY A 100 20.08 2.96 9.38
CA GLY A 100 21.36 3.61 9.65
C GLY A 100 22.06 4.04 8.35
N THR A 101 21.30 4.47 7.34
CA THR A 101 21.79 4.88 6.02
C THR A 101 21.58 6.37 5.77
N GLY A 102 22.25 6.88 4.74
CA GLY A 102 22.02 8.26 4.29
C GLY A 102 20.62 8.45 3.67
N LEU A 103 20.15 9.70 3.67
CA LEU A 103 18.84 10.06 3.11
C LEU A 103 18.68 9.65 1.63
N TRP A 104 19.76 9.71 0.86
CA TRP A 104 19.75 9.32 -0.56
C TRP A 104 19.47 7.83 -0.74
N GLN A 105 20.12 6.98 0.04
CA GLN A 105 19.89 5.52 0.00
C GLN A 105 18.48 5.18 0.46
N ALA A 106 17.98 5.82 1.52
CA ALA A 106 16.62 5.65 1.98
C ALA A 106 15.60 6.11 0.91
N PHE A 107 15.85 7.22 0.23
CA PHE A 107 15.01 7.69 -0.87
C PHE A 107 14.98 6.71 -2.05
N MET A 108 16.13 6.17 -2.45
CA MET A 108 16.18 5.16 -3.51
C MET A 108 15.41 3.89 -3.14
N LEU A 109 15.44 3.49 -1.86
CA LEU A 109 14.67 2.38 -1.37
C LEU A 109 13.15 2.65 -1.42
N GLU A 110 12.71 3.85 -1.02
CA GLU A 110 11.29 4.24 -1.10
C GLU A 110 10.79 4.27 -2.54
N VAL A 111 11.59 4.79 -3.47
CA VAL A 111 11.29 4.73 -4.91
C VAL A 111 11.16 3.27 -5.38
N GLY A 112 12.07 2.39 -4.92
CA GLY A 112 12.00 0.96 -5.22
C GLY A 112 10.72 0.30 -4.68
N PHE A 113 10.32 0.62 -3.46
CA PHE A 113 9.05 0.16 -2.88
C PHE A 113 7.85 0.68 -3.68
N PHE A 114 7.83 1.94 -4.03
CA PHE A 114 6.77 2.52 -4.87
C PHE A 114 6.64 1.77 -6.20
N LEU A 115 7.76 1.55 -6.90
CA LEU A 115 7.78 0.83 -8.17
C LEU A 115 7.34 -0.64 -8.01
N PHE A 116 7.61 -1.27 -6.88
CA PHE A 116 7.12 -2.61 -6.57
C PHE A 116 5.61 -2.62 -6.27
N PHE A 117 5.15 -1.73 -5.39
CA PHE A 117 3.76 -1.74 -4.93
C PHE A 117 2.76 -1.36 -6.02
N LEU A 118 3.16 -0.58 -7.03
CA LEU A 118 2.30 -0.17 -8.13
C LEU A 118 1.79 -1.38 -8.94
N PRO A 119 2.64 -2.21 -9.57
CA PRO A 119 2.19 -3.41 -10.28
C PRO A 119 1.65 -4.49 -9.32
N TYR A 120 2.22 -4.61 -8.10
CA TYR A 120 1.76 -5.55 -7.11
C TYR A 120 0.30 -5.32 -6.73
N THR A 121 -0.08 -4.08 -6.46
CA THR A 121 -1.46 -3.71 -6.09
C THR A 121 -2.44 -4.09 -7.19
N VAL A 122 -2.10 -3.82 -8.45
CA VAL A 122 -2.94 -4.18 -9.60
C VAL A 122 -3.08 -5.69 -9.72
N ALA A 123 -1.97 -6.42 -9.68
CA ALA A 123 -1.96 -7.88 -9.79
C ALA A 123 -2.70 -8.56 -8.63
N TYR A 124 -2.44 -8.13 -7.40
CA TYR A 124 -3.10 -8.67 -6.22
C TYR A 124 -4.62 -8.47 -6.26
N ASN A 125 -5.09 -7.27 -6.53
CA ASN A 125 -6.52 -6.98 -6.60
C ASN A 125 -7.20 -7.79 -7.71
N TRP A 126 -6.56 -7.90 -8.87
CA TRP A 126 -7.09 -8.70 -9.97
C TRP A 126 -7.21 -10.20 -9.63
N ILE A 127 -6.16 -10.78 -9.01
CA ILE A 127 -6.17 -12.19 -8.58
C ILE A 127 -7.22 -12.39 -7.49
N TYR A 128 -7.25 -11.51 -6.49
CA TYR A 128 -8.21 -11.59 -5.39
C TYR A 128 -9.66 -11.56 -5.89
N ASP A 129 -9.98 -10.66 -6.79
CA ASP A 129 -11.33 -10.55 -7.33
C ASP A 129 -11.71 -11.78 -8.17
N ARG A 130 -10.78 -12.37 -8.90
CA ARG A 130 -10.99 -13.63 -9.63
C ARG A 130 -11.28 -14.80 -8.68
N VAL A 131 -10.48 -14.95 -7.62
CA VAL A 131 -10.67 -15.99 -6.61
C VAL A 131 -12.01 -15.81 -5.90
N ARG A 132 -12.32 -14.59 -5.49
CA ARG A 132 -13.59 -14.25 -4.83
C ARG A 132 -14.79 -14.62 -5.68
N GLN A 133 -14.79 -14.27 -6.96
CA GLN A 133 -15.87 -14.61 -7.90
C GLN A 133 -16.08 -16.11 -7.99
N ARG A 134 -15.01 -16.91 -8.06
CA ARG A 134 -15.08 -18.38 -8.09
C ARG A 134 -15.67 -18.96 -6.80
N VAL A 135 -15.26 -18.44 -5.65
CA VAL A 135 -15.76 -18.90 -4.35
C VAL A 135 -17.24 -18.57 -4.18
N VAL A 136 -17.67 -17.38 -4.59
CA VAL A 136 -19.09 -16.97 -4.52
C VAL A 136 -19.95 -17.80 -5.47
N ALA A 137 -19.46 -18.06 -6.69
CA ALA A 137 -20.18 -18.90 -7.66
C ALA A 137 -20.35 -20.35 -7.15
N ARG A 138 -19.29 -20.95 -6.58
CA ARG A 138 -19.37 -22.30 -5.99
C ARG A 138 -20.38 -22.39 -4.85
N LYS A 139 -20.43 -21.38 -3.96
CA LYS A 139 -21.40 -21.34 -2.87
C LYS A 139 -22.84 -21.20 -3.36
N ALA A 140 -23.06 -20.47 -4.44
CA ALA A 140 -24.39 -20.37 -5.06
C ALA A 140 -24.85 -21.69 -5.68
N CYS A 141 -23.96 -22.46 -6.33
CA CYS A 141 -24.27 -23.78 -6.87
C CYS A 141 -24.58 -24.88 -5.81
N HIS A 142 -24.07 -24.72 -4.58
CA HIS A 142 -24.31 -25.69 -3.49
C HIS A 142 -25.55 -25.33 -2.65
N ALA A 143 -26.14 -24.15 -2.87
CA ALA A 143 -27.32 -23.67 -2.16
C ALA A 143 -28.62 -23.81 -2.98
N SER A 144 -28.52 -24.28 -4.21
CA SER A 144 -29.62 -24.64 -5.11
C SER A 144 -29.81 -26.17 -5.17
#